data_4e043b1492a0c5551380bd4e050b7b3b
#
_entry.id   4e043b1492a0c5551380bd4e050b7b3b
#
_cell.length_a   1.000
_cell.length_b   1.000
_cell.length_c   1.000
_cell.angle_alpha   90.00
_cell.angle_beta   90.00
_cell.angle_gamma   90.00
#
_symmetry.space_group_name_H-M   'P 1'
#
loop_
_entity.id
_entity.type
_entity.pdbx_description
1 polymer ?
#
loop_
_entity_poly.entity_id
_entity_poly.type
_entity_poly.pdbx_seq_one_letter_code
_entity_poly.pdbx_strand_id
1 'polypeptide(L)'
;MSHLIYATVTASVSELKKNPMGTVSAGQGQTVAILNRNAPAFYCVPAGAYEAMIDRLEDMELNAIADTRAGEPVINVTLDEL
;
A
#
# COMPACT_ATOMS: atom_id res chain seq x y z
N MET A 1 -13.84 -16.82 -13.40
CA MET A 1 -14.33 -15.78 -12.50
C MET A 1 -13.41 -14.58 -12.52
N SER A 2 -13.98 -13.40 -12.53
CA SER A 2 -13.16 -12.21 -12.61
C SER A 2 -12.82 -11.73 -11.20
N HIS A 3 -11.63 -11.16 -11.08
CA HIS A 3 -11.13 -10.61 -9.83
C HIS A 3 -10.80 -9.15 -10.04
N LEU A 4 -11.13 -8.36 -9.05
CA LEU A 4 -10.81 -6.94 -9.11
C LEU A 4 -9.35 -6.74 -8.76
N ILE A 5 -8.63 -6.04 -9.63
CA ILE A 5 -7.21 -5.80 -9.44
C ILE A 5 -7.01 -4.30 -9.28
N TYR A 6 -6.42 -3.91 -8.16
CA TYR A 6 -6.22 -2.50 -7.83
C TYR A 6 -4.85 -2.00 -8.25
N ALA A 7 -4.43 -2.36 -9.44
CA ALA A 7 -3.14 -1.93 -9.95
C ALA A 7 -3.19 -1.97 -11.47
N THR A 8 -2.39 -1.12 -12.09
CA THR A 8 -2.31 -1.10 -13.55
C THR A 8 -1.23 -2.03 -14.07
N VAL A 9 -0.32 -2.45 -13.21
CA VAL A 9 0.76 -3.35 -13.61
C VAL A 9 0.62 -4.63 -12.79
N THR A 10 0.73 -5.76 -13.47
CA THR A 10 0.64 -7.05 -12.81
C THR A 10 1.87 -7.87 -13.14
N ALA A 11 2.18 -8.81 -12.26
CA ALA A 11 3.26 -9.75 -12.48
C ALA A 11 2.90 -11.04 -11.79
N SER A 12 3.56 -12.11 -12.17
CA SER A 12 3.31 -13.40 -11.55
C SER A 12 4.24 -13.60 -10.36
N VAL A 13 3.87 -14.55 -9.51
CA VAL A 13 4.74 -14.93 -8.40
C VAL A 13 6.09 -15.40 -8.92
N SER A 14 6.08 -16.11 -10.03
CA SER A 14 7.33 -16.60 -10.61
C SER A 14 8.25 -15.46 -11.03
N GLU A 15 7.68 -14.44 -11.62
CA GLU A 15 8.46 -13.27 -12.02
C GLU A 15 9.05 -12.57 -10.82
N LEU A 16 8.26 -12.45 -9.77
CA LEU A 16 8.75 -11.81 -8.56
C LEU A 16 9.89 -12.60 -7.94
N LYS A 17 9.78 -13.90 -7.92
CA LYS A 17 10.84 -14.74 -7.37
C LYS A 17 12.14 -14.62 -8.14
N LYS A 18 12.04 -14.50 -9.45
CA LYS A 18 13.22 -14.41 -10.29
C LYS A 18 13.95 -13.10 -10.12
N ASN A 19 13.21 -12.01 -10.04
CA ASN A 19 13.81 -10.69 -10.02
C ASN A 19 12.90 -9.74 -9.26
N PRO A 20 12.97 -9.77 -7.92
CA PRO A 20 12.05 -8.95 -7.12
C PRO A 20 12.16 -7.47 -7.41
N MET A 21 13.38 -6.96 -7.48
CA MET A 21 13.55 -5.53 -7.68
C MET A 21 13.11 -5.10 -9.06
N GLY A 22 13.43 -5.91 -10.07
CA GLY A 22 13.00 -5.59 -11.42
C GLY A 22 11.50 -5.64 -11.58
N THR A 23 10.87 -6.59 -10.90
CA THR A 23 9.41 -6.71 -10.95
C THR A 23 8.75 -5.49 -10.36
N VAL A 24 9.22 -5.03 -9.23
CA VAL A 24 8.66 -3.84 -8.59
C VAL A 24 8.97 -2.60 -9.42
N SER A 25 10.16 -2.52 -9.99
CA SER A 25 10.56 -1.39 -10.82
C SER A 25 9.69 -1.25 -12.07
N ALA A 26 9.18 -2.36 -12.56
CA ALA A 26 8.31 -2.33 -13.74
C ALA A 26 7.06 -1.49 -13.49
N GLY A 27 6.67 -1.31 -12.26
CA GLY A 27 5.53 -0.48 -11.92
C GLY A 27 5.81 1.01 -11.95
N GLN A 28 7.07 1.39 -12.11
CA GLN A 28 7.47 2.79 -12.22
C GLN A 28 6.94 3.63 -11.07
N GLY A 29 7.15 3.15 -9.85
CA GLY A 29 6.70 3.85 -8.66
C GLY A 29 5.27 3.56 -8.26
N GLN A 30 4.56 2.78 -9.06
CA GLN A 30 3.19 2.41 -8.75
C GLN A 30 3.14 1.01 -8.16
N THR A 31 2.01 0.70 -7.54
CA THR A 31 1.78 -0.62 -7.00
C THR A 31 1.73 -1.66 -8.12
N VAL A 32 2.33 -2.82 -7.85
CA VAL A 32 2.30 -3.94 -8.78
C VAL A 32 1.50 -5.08 -8.13
N ALA A 33 0.48 -5.54 -8.80
CA ALA A 33 -0.30 -6.67 -8.31
C ALA A 33 0.42 -7.96 -8.64
N ILE A 34 0.59 -8.81 -7.65
CA ILE A 34 1.25 -10.10 -7.85
C ILE A 34 0.18 -11.17 -7.91
N LEU A 35 0.12 -11.84 -9.03
CA LEU A 35 -0.94 -12.80 -9.30
C LEU A 35 -0.46 -14.22 -9.07
N ASN A 36 -1.32 -15.01 -8.51
CA ASN A 36 -1.12 -16.44 -8.39
C ASN A 36 -2.32 -17.11 -9.05
N ARG A 37 -2.06 -17.81 -10.15
CA ARG A 37 -3.12 -18.47 -10.92
C ARG A 37 -4.19 -17.46 -11.35
N ASN A 38 -3.71 -16.32 -11.82
CA ASN A 38 -4.55 -15.24 -12.37
C ASN A 38 -5.45 -14.56 -11.35
N ALA A 39 -5.19 -14.77 -10.07
CA ALA A 39 -5.91 -14.07 -9.01
C ALA A 39 -4.91 -13.28 -8.19
N PRO A 40 -5.27 -12.09 -7.75
CA PRO A 40 -4.33 -11.30 -6.94
C PRO A 40 -4.04 -12.00 -5.63
N ALA A 41 -2.77 -12.24 -5.38
CA ALA A 41 -2.33 -12.85 -4.15
C ALA A 41 -1.88 -11.78 -3.15
N PHE A 42 -1.15 -10.80 -3.63
CA PHE A 42 -0.71 -9.68 -2.80
C PHE A 42 -0.24 -8.57 -3.73
N TYR A 43 0.06 -7.45 -3.15
CA TYR A 43 0.51 -6.28 -3.89
C TYR A 43 1.88 -5.86 -3.41
N CYS A 44 2.73 -5.48 -4.35
CA CYS A 44 4.03 -4.91 -4.04
C CYS A 44 3.91 -3.40 -4.16
N VAL A 45 4.16 -2.71 -3.06
CA VAL A 45 4.03 -1.26 -3.00
C VAL A 45 5.40 -0.66 -2.76
N PRO A 46 5.90 0.17 -3.66
CA PRO A 46 7.19 0.82 -3.41
C PRO A 46 7.15 1.63 -2.12
N ALA A 47 8.30 1.74 -1.48
CA ALA A 47 8.37 2.38 -0.18
C ALA A 47 7.79 3.79 -0.19
N GLY A 48 8.14 4.58 -1.20
CA GLY A 48 7.64 5.94 -1.28
C GLY A 48 6.14 6.01 -1.43
N ALA A 49 5.57 5.10 -2.23
CA ALA A 49 4.13 5.06 -2.41
C ALA A 49 3.42 4.65 -1.13
N TYR A 50 3.99 3.69 -0.42
CA TYR A 50 3.41 3.23 0.83
C TYR A 50 3.44 4.34 1.88
N GLU A 51 4.56 5.03 1.98
CA GLU A 51 4.68 6.11 2.94
C GLU A 51 3.70 7.24 2.64
N ALA A 52 3.51 7.54 1.37
CA ALA A 52 2.55 8.56 0.99
C ALA A 52 1.13 8.15 1.36
N MET A 53 0.80 6.88 1.20
CA MET A 53 -0.50 6.37 1.60
C MET A 53 -0.72 6.50 3.09
N ILE A 54 0.27 6.16 3.87
CA ILE A 54 0.17 6.23 5.33
C ILE A 54 0.01 7.68 5.78
N ASP A 55 0.78 8.58 5.19
CA ASP A 55 0.65 10.00 5.51
C ASP A 55 -0.75 10.50 5.22
N ARG A 56 -1.31 10.08 4.12
CA ARG A 56 -2.64 10.51 3.73
C ARG A 56 -3.69 10.00 4.69
N LEU A 57 -3.55 8.76 5.10
CA LEU A 57 -4.48 8.17 6.05
C LEU A 57 -4.42 8.87 7.40
N GLU A 58 -3.21 9.20 7.84
CA GLU A 58 -3.04 9.90 9.10
C GLU A 58 -3.65 11.29 9.04
N ASP A 59 -3.48 11.98 7.93
CA ASP A 59 -4.09 13.28 7.74
C ASP A 59 -5.61 13.20 7.86
N MET A 60 -6.19 12.24 7.22
CA MET A 60 -7.63 12.07 7.26
C MET A 60 -8.11 11.75 8.66
N GLU A 61 -7.38 10.92 9.37
CA GLU A 61 -7.70 10.58 10.74
C GLU A 61 -7.60 11.78 11.66
N LEU A 62 -6.55 12.54 11.51
CA LEU A 62 -6.36 13.71 12.35
C LEU A 62 -7.45 14.75 12.12
N ASN A 63 -7.84 14.95 10.90
CA ASN A 63 -8.90 15.87 10.60
C ASN A 63 -10.21 15.44 11.23
N ALA A 64 -10.52 14.17 11.16
CA ALA A 64 -11.75 13.66 11.74
C ALA A 64 -11.73 13.80 13.25
N ILE A 65 -10.60 13.51 13.86
CA ILE A 65 -10.49 13.62 15.31
C ILE A 65 -10.60 15.06 15.75
N ALA A 66 -9.97 15.96 15.02
CA ALA A 66 -10.01 17.37 15.38
C ALA A 66 -11.45 17.89 15.37
N ASP A 67 -12.24 17.38 14.43
CA ASP A 67 -13.63 17.83 14.34
C ASP A 67 -14.47 17.33 15.49
N THR A 68 -14.23 16.13 15.95
CA THR A 68 -15.11 15.50 16.90
C THR A 68 -14.59 15.51 18.32
N ARG A 69 -13.32 15.72 18.51
CA ARG A 69 -12.71 15.56 19.83
C ARG A 69 -11.67 16.62 20.08
N ALA A 70 -12.05 17.80 19.79
CA ALA A 70 -11.15 18.94 20.02
C ALA A 70 -10.73 18.94 21.47
N GLY A 71 -9.52 19.03 21.76
CA GLY A 71 -9.05 19.07 23.11
C GLY A 71 -8.64 17.72 23.66
N GLU A 72 -9.01 16.68 22.97
CA GLU A 72 -8.60 15.37 23.42
C GLU A 72 -7.27 15.01 22.77
N PRO A 73 -6.31 14.50 23.54
CA PRO A 73 -5.02 14.21 22.95
C PRO A 73 -5.14 13.10 21.92
N VAL A 74 -4.45 13.30 20.85
CA VAL A 74 -4.38 12.31 19.83
C VAL A 74 -3.25 11.35 20.16
N ILE A 75 -3.58 10.10 20.26
CA ILE A 75 -2.59 9.10 20.56
C ILE A 75 -2.10 8.55 19.26
N ASN A 76 -0.89 8.86 18.94
CA ASN A 76 -0.36 8.42 17.66
C ASN A 76 0.91 7.63 17.83
N VAL A 77 1.04 7.02 18.94
CA VAL A 77 2.28 6.34 19.25
C VAL A 77 2.43 5.00 18.58
N THR A 78 1.37 4.53 17.99
CA THR A 78 1.43 3.21 17.44
C THR A 78 2.52 3.04 16.40
N LEU A 79 2.84 4.09 15.69
CA LEU A 79 3.90 4.00 14.70
C LEU A 79 5.24 3.71 15.34
N ASP A 80 5.46 4.32 16.47
CA ASP A 80 6.72 4.11 17.16
C ASP A 80 6.81 2.72 17.74
N GLU A 81 5.70 2.16 18.03
CA GLU A 81 5.67 0.86 18.66
C GLU A 81 5.69 -0.28 17.68
N LEU A 82 5.56 0.01 16.44
CA LEU A 82 5.68 -1.01 15.43
C LEU A 82 7.14 -1.38 15.20
#